data_ac7ee38b853033f47a11486c6ec19547
#
_entry.id   ac7ee38b853033f47a11486c6ec19547
#
_cell.length_a   1.000
_cell.length_b   1.000
_cell.length_c   1.000
_cell.angle_alpha   90.00
_cell.angle_beta   90.00
_cell.angle_gamma   90.00
#
_symmetry.space_group_name_H-M   'P 1'
#
loop_
_entity.id
_entity.type
_entity.pdbx_description
1 polymer ?
#
loop_
_entity_poly.entity_id
_entity_poly.type
_entity_poly.pdbx_seq_one_letter_code
_entity_poly.pdbx_strand_id
1 'polypeptide(L)'
;MRMLFACAVSLAVAGAACGGGCPASIDWDSAPEVARGMKYVHLSFDEPRLMENFLVRIDLRAPGLRVASSGRAPNWGEVMDDYTNSVMLVDVRRQRTRDFLEERRSNGTNLVLAVNTSPWGPWRPPYTHKHGRFHHLAVSEGQVVSHNVTRWDMLVIFTNNVAVITNALDDALIPSVAAAHPGHGKGVILRDGVSLVPPRKPKSRPGLAPRTAIGLSADGRWLYALVVDGRQPGYSMGAEMSDLVKLMLAAGASDAINMDGGGSSTLAWWDAEKKATVIPNRHGFKFHGYRPVALNLGFYFAE
;
A
#
# COMPACT_ATOMS: atom_id res chain seq x y z
N MET A 1 -27.27 -26.32 37.74
CA MET A 1 -26.66 -26.47 36.41
C MET A 1 -27.13 -25.28 35.57
N ARG A 2 -26.38 -24.18 35.58
CA ARG A 2 -26.70 -22.96 34.81
C ARG A 2 -25.84 -22.97 33.56
N MET A 3 -26.48 -23.13 32.39
CA MET A 3 -25.85 -22.96 31.08
C MET A 3 -25.57 -21.48 30.84
N LEU A 4 -24.32 -21.11 30.76
CA LEU A 4 -23.88 -19.83 30.24
C LEU A 4 -23.92 -19.90 28.70
N PHE A 5 -24.84 -19.20 28.09
CA PHE A 5 -24.83 -18.92 26.66
C PHE A 5 -23.74 -17.87 26.42
N ALA A 6 -22.65 -18.30 25.79
CA ALA A 6 -21.68 -17.38 25.23
C ALA A 6 -22.30 -16.76 23.97
N CYS A 7 -22.61 -15.47 24.04
CA CYS A 7 -23.07 -14.69 22.92
C CYS A 7 -21.82 -14.43 22.02
N ALA A 8 -21.72 -15.15 20.91
CA ALA A 8 -20.73 -14.88 19.88
C ALA A 8 -21.11 -13.55 19.23
N VAL A 9 -20.40 -12.48 19.57
CA VAL A 9 -20.48 -11.21 18.85
C VAL A 9 -19.76 -11.40 17.53
N SER A 10 -20.49 -11.73 16.47
CA SER A 10 -20.00 -11.60 15.11
C SER A 10 -19.72 -10.12 14.86
N LEU A 11 -18.44 -9.71 14.80
CA LEU A 11 -18.07 -8.42 14.25
C LEU A 11 -18.51 -8.41 12.77
N ALA A 12 -19.71 -7.89 12.51
CA ALA A 12 -20.10 -7.50 11.18
C ALA A 12 -19.15 -6.39 10.76
N VAL A 13 -18.26 -6.65 9.79
CA VAL A 13 -17.53 -5.63 9.07
C VAL A 13 -18.59 -4.73 8.45
N ALA A 14 -18.85 -3.58 9.06
CA ALA A 14 -19.79 -2.60 8.58
C ALA A 14 -19.26 -2.03 7.28
N GLY A 15 -19.55 -2.71 6.17
CA GLY A 15 -19.48 -2.13 4.84
C GLY A 15 -20.58 -1.08 4.76
N ALA A 16 -20.24 0.19 4.83
CA ALA A 16 -21.17 1.23 4.42
C ALA A 16 -21.36 1.08 2.90
N ALA A 17 -22.40 0.36 2.49
CA ALA A 17 -22.87 0.39 1.12
C ALA A 17 -23.42 1.82 0.87
N CYS A 18 -22.57 2.70 0.38
CA CYS A 18 -22.99 3.97 -0.19
C CYS A 18 -23.36 3.69 -1.66
N GLY A 19 -24.65 3.45 -1.95
CA GLY A 19 -25.16 3.65 -3.30
C GLY A 19 -24.91 5.11 -3.67
N GLY A 20 -23.95 5.38 -4.58
CA GLY A 20 -23.55 6.74 -4.96
C GLY A 20 -22.04 6.82 -5.23
N GLY A 21 -21.56 8.06 -5.42
CA GLY A 21 -20.15 8.35 -5.69
C GLY A 21 -19.31 8.53 -4.43
N CYS A 22 -18.06 8.98 -4.61
CA CYS A 22 -17.14 9.28 -3.53
C CYS A 22 -17.72 10.29 -2.54
N PRO A 23 -17.74 10.02 -1.23
CA PRO A 23 -18.24 10.95 -0.21
C PRO A 23 -17.34 12.19 -0.12
N ALA A 24 -17.88 13.27 0.43
CA ALA A 24 -17.09 14.48 0.69
C ALA A 24 -16.04 14.24 1.80
N SER A 25 -16.35 13.41 2.78
CA SER A 25 -15.45 13.02 3.87
C SER A 25 -15.76 11.61 4.37
N ILE A 26 -14.76 10.94 4.92
CA ILE A 26 -14.90 9.63 5.57
C ILE A 26 -15.06 9.85 7.07
N ASP A 27 -16.11 9.23 7.64
CA ASP A 27 -16.28 9.18 9.09
C ASP A 27 -15.34 8.12 9.70
N TRP A 28 -14.17 8.59 10.14
CA TRP A 28 -13.18 7.74 10.77
C TRP A 28 -13.53 7.41 12.23
N ASP A 29 -14.44 8.15 12.87
CA ASP A 29 -14.74 7.93 14.29
C ASP A 29 -15.61 6.69 14.46
N SER A 30 -16.53 6.45 13.55
CA SER A 30 -17.35 5.23 13.51
C SER A 30 -16.64 4.02 12.88
N ALA A 31 -15.50 4.23 12.22
CA ALA A 31 -14.78 3.15 11.52
C ALA A 31 -14.18 2.13 12.50
N PRO A 32 -14.29 0.82 12.22
CA PRO A 32 -13.73 -0.23 13.07
C PRO A 32 -12.20 -0.15 13.13
N GLU A 33 -11.64 -0.46 14.30
CA GLU A 33 -10.22 -0.59 14.52
C GLU A 33 -9.77 -2.01 14.16
N VAL A 34 -8.81 -2.13 13.22
CA VAL A 34 -8.24 -3.42 12.81
C VAL A 34 -6.94 -3.73 13.55
N ALA A 35 -6.29 -2.70 14.10
CA ALA A 35 -5.15 -2.79 15.01
C ALA A 35 -5.05 -1.46 15.76
N ARG A 36 -4.35 -1.41 16.89
CA ARG A 36 -4.20 -0.21 17.70
C ARG A 36 -3.83 1.04 16.87
N GLY A 37 -4.70 2.07 16.89
CA GLY A 37 -4.50 3.29 16.10
C GLY A 37 -4.67 3.12 14.59
N MET A 38 -5.24 1.99 14.13
CA MET A 38 -5.47 1.71 12.72
C MET A 38 -6.93 1.41 12.46
N LYS A 39 -7.62 2.31 11.77
CA LYS A 39 -9.03 2.19 11.44
C LYS A 39 -9.23 1.88 9.97
N TYR A 40 -10.18 1.02 9.66
CA TYR A 40 -10.46 0.50 8.33
C TYR A 40 -11.84 0.91 7.84
N VAL A 41 -11.93 1.25 6.54
CA VAL A 41 -13.18 1.53 5.83
C VAL A 41 -13.19 0.83 4.49
N HIS A 42 -14.33 0.23 4.16
CA HIS A 42 -14.63 -0.29 2.84
C HIS A 42 -15.74 0.57 2.22
N LEU A 43 -15.49 1.14 1.05
CA LEU A 43 -16.43 1.97 0.30
C LEU A 43 -16.74 1.32 -1.04
N SER A 44 -18.02 1.01 -1.27
CA SER A 44 -18.52 0.49 -2.53
C SER A 44 -19.26 1.59 -3.28
N PHE A 45 -18.91 1.84 -4.53
CA PHE A 45 -19.58 2.81 -5.40
C PHE A 45 -20.21 2.10 -6.59
N ASP A 46 -21.35 2.60 -7.04
CA ASP A 46 -22.00 2.28 -8.31
C ASP A 46 -21.90 3.44 -9.33
N GLU A 47 -21.71 4.67 -8.85
CA GLU A 47 -21.51 5.86 -9.66
C GLU A 47 -20.09 6.46 -9.52
N PRO A 48 -19.46 6.91 -10.61
CA PRO A 48 -19.88 6.82 -12.01
C PRO A 48 -19.68 5.40 -12.60
N ARG A 49 -19.27 4.44 -11.79
CA ARG A 49 -19.07 3.02 -12.13
C ARG A 49 -18.84 2.18 -10.86
N LEU A 50 -19.02 0.88 -10.97
CA LEU A 50 -18.69 -0.07 -9.88
C LEU A 50 -17.23 0.08 -9.49
N MET A 51 -16.97 0.37 -8.22
CA MET A 51 -15.64 0.56 -7.67
C MET A 51 -15.60 0.18 -6.19
N GLU A 52 -14.70 -0.74 -5.84
CA GLU A 52 -14.48 -1.22 -4.48
C GLU A 52 -13.19 -0.65 -3.93
N ASN A 53 -13.28 0.04 -2.79
CA ASN A 53 -12.21 0.85 -2.23
C ASN A 53 -11.97 0.48 -0.78
N PHE A 54 -10.74 0.18 -0.43
CA PHE A 54 -10.29 -0.31 0.87
C PHE A 54 -9.27 0.66 1.44
N LEU A 55 -9.62 1.32 2.54
CA LEU A 55 -8.79 2.34 3.15
C LEU A 55 -8.46 1.97 4.60
N VAL A 56 -7.22 2.24 4.99
CA VAL A 56 -6.82 2.24 6.40
C VAL A 56 -6.23 3.59 6.75
N ARG A 57 -6.68 4.17 7.87
CA ARG A 57 -6.06 5.33 8.52
C ARG A 57 -5.17 4.83 9.65
N ILE A 58 -3.92 5.26 9.69
CA ILE A 58 -2.89 4.84 10.63
C ILE A 58 -2.42 6.05 11.44
N ASP A 59 -2.48 5.99 12.77
CA ASP A 59 -1.93 7.01 13.65
C ASP A 59 -0.40 6.83 13.79
N LEU A 60 0.37 7.64 13.08
CA LEU A 60 1.84 7.61 13.13
C LEU A 60 2.40 7.99 14.50
N ARG A 61 1.58 8.63 15.38
CA ARG A 61 1.93 8.97 16.75
C ARG A 61 1.48 7.92 17.78
N ALA A 62 0.92 6.77 17.32
CA ALA A 62 0.53 5.70 18.21
C ALA A 62 1.75 5.18 19.00
N PRO A 63 1.66 5.07 20.35
CA PRO A 63 2.80 4.64 21.14
C PRO A 63 3.30 3.26 20.76
N GLY A 64 4.61 3.15 20.54
CA GLY A 64 5.27 1.91 20.15
C GLY A 64 5.15 1.54 18.67
N LEU A 65 4.43 2.32 17.86
CA LEU A 65 4.36 2.06 16.41
C LEU A 65 5.75 2.06 15.79
N ARG A 66 6.00 1.11 14.91
CA ARG A 66 7.20 0.97 14.09
C ARG A 66 6.84 0.56 12.68
N VAL A 67 7.74 0.87 11.77
CA VAL A 67 7.60 0.57 10.34
C VAL A 67 8.62 -0.48 9.93
N ALA A 68 8.18 -1.43 9.11
CA ALA A 68 9.03 -2.42 8.46
C ALA A 68 8.85 -2.32 6.95
N SER A 69 9.89 -2.69 6.21
CA SER A 69 9.89 -2.69 4.75
C SER A 69 10.53 -3.97 4.23
N SER A 70 10.30 -4.30 2.95
CA SER A 70 11.05 -5.36 2.28
C SER A 70 12.53 -4.95 2.19
N GLY A 71 13.43 -5.78 2.70
CA GLY A 71 14.86 -5.55 2.70
C GLY A 71 15.56 -6.07 1.45
N ARG A 72 16.89 -5.95 1.43
CA ARG A 72 17.75 -6.55 0.39
C ARG A 72 17.50 -8.05 0.28
N ALA A 73 17.56 -8.58 -0.94
CA ALA A 73 17.60 -10.02 -1.14
C ALA A 73 18.92 -10.61 -0.55
N PRO A 74 18.95 -11.89 -0.13
CA PRO A 74 20.19 -12.51 0.32
C PRO A 74 21.32 -12.46 -0.72
N ASN A 75 20.98 -12.52 -1.99
CA ASN A 75 21.89 -12.38 -3.14
C ASN A 75 21.86 -10.98 -3.75
N TRP A 76 21.71 -9.93 -2.94
CA TRP A 76 21.70 -8.53 -3.36
C TRP A 76 22.99 -8.19 -4.13
N GLY A 77 22.85 -7.58 -5.31
CA GLY A 77 23.97 -7.21 -6.18
C GLY A 77 24.42 -8.30 -7.15
N GLU A 78 23.93 -9.52 -7.02
CA GLU A 78 24.17 -10.55 -8.02
C GLU A 78 23.33 -10.30 -9.30
N VAL A 79 23.76 -10.87 -10.42
CA VAL A 79 22.98 -10.83 -11.65
C VAL A 79 21.75 -11.71 -11.53
N MET A 80 20.59 -11.22 -11.97
CA MET A 80 19.37 -12.02 -12.01
C MET A 80 19.55 -13.19 -12.99
N ASP A 81 19.51 -14.40 -12.47
CA ASP A 81 19.67 -15.65 -13.21
C ASP A 81 18.44 -16.01 -14.07
N ASP A 82 17.26 -15.52 -13.66
CA ASP A 82 15.97 -15.76 -14.32
C ASP A 82 15.59 -14.65 -15.33
N TYR A 83 16.53 -13.75 -15.67
CA TYR A 83 16.33 -12.68 -16.65
C TYR A 83 17.50 -12.59 -17.65
N THR A 84 17.24 -12.96 -18.89
CA THR A 84 18.28 -13.14 -19.93
C THR A 84 18.38 -12.00 -20.95
N ASN A 85 17.43 -11.06 -20.96
CA ASN A 85 17.36 -10.01 -21.99
C ASN A 85 18.38 -8.87 -21.81
N SER A 86 18.89 -8.68 -20.59
CA SER A 86 19.98 -7.75 -20.26
C SER A 86 20.53 -8.08 -18.88
N VAL A 87 21.73 -7.59 -18.56
CA VAL A 87 22.26 -7.69 -17.20
C VAL A 87 21.42 -6.83 -16.27
N MET A 88 20.84 -7.47 -15.26
CA MET A 88 20.05 -6.82 -14.22
C MET A 88 20.46 -7.34 -12.86
N LEU A 89 20.78 -6.45 -11.93
CA LEU A 89 21.18 -6.81 -10.59
C LEU A 89 19.95 -7.03 -9.69
N VAL A 90 20.07 -7.94 -8.78
CA VAL A 90 19.06 -8.24 -7.75
C VAL A 90 19.06 -7.13 -6.71
N ASP A 91 17.90 -6.47 -6.50
CA ASP A 91 17.67 -5.59 -5.35
C ASP A 91 16.96 -6.35 -4.22
N VAL A 92 15.84 -6.98 -4.53
CA VAL A 92 14.97 -7.63 -3.54
C VAL A 92 14.47 -8.99 -4.01
N ARG A 93 14.10 -9.86 -3.07
CA ARG A 93 13.23 -11.01 -3.33
C ARG A 93 11.78 -10.54 -3.40
N ARG A 94 11.08 -10.85 -4.49
CA ARG A 94 9.65 -10.54 -4.59
C ARG A 94 8.85 -11.43 -3.65
N GLN A 95 7.87 -10.82 -2.99
CA GLN A 95 7.05 -11.48 -2.00
C GLN A 95 5.62 -10.96 -2.05
N ARG A 96 4.62 -11.82 -1.90
CA ARG A 96 3.24 -11.34 -1.74
C ARG A 96 3.13 -10.55 -0.44
N THR A 97 2.29 -9.54 -0.42
CA THR A 97 2.06 -8.72 0.80
C THR A 97 1.63 -9.57 2.00
N ARG A 98 0.80 -10.60 1.77
CA ARG A 98 0.45 -11.60 2.78
C ARG A 98 1.67 -12.33 3.32
N ASP A 99 2.47 -12.89 2.41
CA ASP A 99 3.63 -13.70 2.78
C ASP A 99 4.68 -12.85 3.52
N PHE A 100 4.84 -11.57 3.14
CA PHE A 100 5.66 -10.60 3.87
C PHE A 100 5.18 -10.41 5.31
N LEU A 101 3.88 -10.22 5.52
CA LEU A 101 3.30 -10.06 6.84
C LEU A 101 3.52 -11.33 7.68
N GLU A 102 3.22 -12.50 7.14
CA GLU A 102 3.32 -13.79 7.84
C GLU A 102 4.78 -14.17 8.16
N GLU A 103 5.70 -13.97 7.21
CA GLU A 103 7.13 -14.25 7.40
C GLU A 103 7.75 -13.33 8.47
N ARG A 104 7.43 -12.01 8.45
CA ARG A 104 7.90 -11.09 9.48
C ARG A 104 7.38 -11.49 10.86
N ARG A 105 6.13 -11.92 10.95
CA ARG A 105 5.55 -12.42 12.21
C ARG A 105 6.24 -13.67 12.69
N SER A 106 6.51 -14.65 11.83
CA SER A 106 7.22 -15.87 12.19
C SER A 106 8.64 -15.61 12.66
N ASN A 107 9.27 -14.53 12.19
CA ASN A 107 10.61 -14.09 12.55
C ASN A 107 10.64 -13.14 13.76
N GLY A 108 9.53 -13.00 14.50
CA GLY A 108 9.47 -12.22 15.73
C GLY A 108 9.07 -10.75 15.55
N THR A 109 8.95 -10.25 14.32
CA THR A 109 8.41 -8.90 14.07
C THR A 109 6.90 -9.00 13.89
N ASN A 110 6.13 -8.76 14.95
CA ASN A 110 4.68 -8.93 14.98
C ASN A 110 3.94 -7.92 14.10
N LEU A 111 4.12 -7.96 12.76
CA LEU A 111 3.40 -7.09 11.84
C LEU A 111 1.89 -7.23 12.04
N VAL A 112 1.21 -6.09 12.13
CA VAL A 112 -0.24 -6.00 12.25
C VAL A 112 -0.92 -5.58 10.95
N LEU A 113 -0.20 -4.87 10.07
CA LEU A 113 -0.72 -4.41 8.78
C LEU A 113 0.41 -4.36 7.74
N ALA A 114 0.08 -4.66 6.48
CA ALA A 114 0.99 -4.51 5.34
C ALA A 114 0.23 -4.09 4.08
N VAL A 115 0.92 -3.35 3.20
CA VAL A 115 0.42 -2.90 1.90
C VAL A 115 1.56 -2.94 0.88
N ASN A 116 1.25 -3.27 -0.40
CA ASN A 116 2.22 -3.16 -1.47
C ASN A 116 2.52 -1.70 -1.80
N THR A 117 3.73 -1.41 -2.28
CA THR A 117 4.12 -0.04 -2.58
C THR A 117 4.76 0.12 -3.96
N SER A 118 6.07 0.12 -4.08
CA SER A 118 6.78 0.60 -5.26
C SER A 118 6.71 -0.32 -6.48
N PRO A 119 6.74 0.27 -7.70
CA PRO A 119 6.90 -0.47 -8.94
C PRO A 119 8.31 -1.05 -9.05
N TRP A 120 8.44 -2.09 -9.86
CA TRP A 120 9.67 -2.86 -10.01
C TRP A 120 9.82 -3.43 -11.42
N GLY A 121 11.05 -3.84 -11.76
CA GLY A 121 11.38 -4.63 -12.94
C GLY A 121 12.08 -5.95 -12.60
N PRO A 122 12.23 -6.87 -13.55
CA PRO A 122 11.68 -6.82 -14.91
C PRO A 122 10.17 -7.12 -14.93
N TRP A 123 9.43 -6.34 -15.72
CA TRP A 123 8.03 -6.63 -16.01
C TRP A 123 7.91 -7.16 -17.45
N ARG A 124 8.35 -8.38 -17.66
CA ARG A 124 8.36 -9.08 -18.95
C ARG A 124 8.00 -10.57 -18.75
N PRO A 125 7.51 -11.27 -19.78
CA PRO A 125 7.34 -12.71 -19.71
C PRO A 125 8.65 -13.40 -19.26
N PRO A 126 8.55 -14.48 -18.48
CA PRO A 126 7.35 -15.20 -18.06
C PRO A 126 6.61 -14.60 -16.85
N TYR A 127 6.98 -13.42 -16.34
CA TYR A 127 6.42 -12.74 -15.15
C TYR A 127 6.59 -13.49 -13.82
N THR A 128 7.37 -14.56 -13.83
CA THR A 128 7.61 -15.45 -12.67
C THR A 128 8.95 -15.19 -11.97
N HIS A 129 9.66 -14.14 -12.38
CA HIS A 129 10.95 -13.78 -11.77
C HIS A 129 10.84 -13.71 -10.24
N LYS A 130 11.79 -14.33 -9.55
CA LYS A 130 11.82 -14.40 -8.08
C LYS A 130 12.30 -13.08 -7.45
N HIS A 131 13.08 -12.31 -8.20
CA HIS A 131 13.71 -11.08 -7.76
C HIS A 131 13.12 -9.85 -8.46
N GLY A 132 13.36 -8.69 -7.87
CA GLY A 132 12.99 -7.40 -8.43
C GLY A 132 14.14 -6.40 -8.32
N ARG A 133 14.13 -5.43 -9.24
CA ARG A 133 15.01 -4.27 -9.27
C ARG A 133 14.16 -3.00 -9.30
N PHE A 134 14.62 -1.97 -8.61
CA PHE A 134 13.95 -0.67 -8.62
C PHE A 134 14.52 0.25 -9.69
N HIS A 135 13.69 1.18 -10.13
CA HIS A 135 14.08 2.22 -11.10
C HIS A 135 14.61 3.48 -10.41
N HIS A 136 14.41 3.60 -9.10
CA HIS A 136 14.76 4.78 -8.30
C HIS A 136 15.24 4.36 -6.91
N LEU A 137 15.74 5.33 -6.14
CA LEU A 137 16.18 5.11 -4.78
C LEU A 137 15.07 4.45 -3.93
N ALA A 138 15.41 3.34 -3.30
CA ALA A 138 14.61 2.69 -2.28
C ALA A 138 15.46 2.42 -1.04
N VAL A 139 14.90 2.67 0.14
CA VAL A 139 15.56 2.44 1.45
C VAL A 139 14.66 1.59 2.32
N SER A 140 15.25 0.65 3.04
CA SER A 140 14.60 -0.17 4.05
C SER A 140 15.49 -0.25 5.29
N GLU A 141 14.92 0.09 6.43
CA GLU A 141 15.57 -0.06 7.75
C GLU A 141 17.00 0.51 7.79
N GLY A 142 17.17 1.74 7.27
CA GLY A 142 18.47 2.46 7.22
C GLY A 142 19.43 2.00 6.13
N GLN A 143 19.04 1.09 5.24
CA GLN A 143 19.88 0.58 4.17
C GLN A 143 19.30 0.91 2.79
N VAL A 144 20.16 1.40 1.88
CA VAL A 144 19.79 1.51 0.46
C VAL A 144 19.56 0.12 -0.11
N VAL A 145 18.37 -0.13 -0.65
CA VAL A 145 17.98 -1.42 -1.22
C VAL A 145 18.24 -1.46 -2.72
N SER A 146 17.96 -0.35 -3.43
CA SER A 146 18.11 -0.24 -4.88
C SER A 146 19.55 0.01 -5.31
N HIS A 147 19.97 -0.59 -6.43
CA HIS A 147 21.22 -0.22 -7.11
C HIS A 147 21.08 1.11 -7.89
N ASN A 148 19.85 1.48 -8.28
CA ASN A 148 19.59 2.78 -8.88
C ASN A 148 19.22 3.78 -7.78
N VAL A 149 20.06 4.78 -7.59
CA VAL A 149 19.90 5.82 -6.56
C VAL A 149 19.32 7.13 -7.12
N THR A 150 18.79 7.11 -8.36
CA THR A 150 18.11 8.27 -8.94
C THR A 150 16.93 8.66 -8.06
N ARG A 151 16.87 9.93 -7.68
CA ARG A 151 15.78 10.49 -6.87
C ARG A 151 14.51 10.59 -7.71
N TRP A 152 13.42 10.26 -7.09
CA TRP A 152 12.07 10.32 -7.66
C TRP A 152 11.10 10.69 -6.55
N ASP A 153 9.88 11.06 -6.90
CA ASP A 153 8.83 11.21 -5.88
C ASP A 153 8.70 9.91 -5.06
N MET A 154 8.85 10.00 -3.76
CA MET A 154 8.84 8.86 -2.84
C MET A 154 8.13 9.19 -1.54
N LEU A 155 7.53 8.18 -0.93
CA LEU A 155 7.16 8.20 0.48
C LEU A 155 8.41 7.90 1.30
N VAL A 156 8.76 8.77 2.23
CA VAL A 156 9.82 8.54 3.21
C VAL A 156 9.19 8.51 4.60
N ILE A 157 9.46 7.45 5.36
CA ILE A 157 9.07 7.33 6.77
C ILE A 157 10.35 7.14 7.58
N PHE A 158 10.58 8.04 8.52
CA PHE A 158 11.72 7.98 9.43
C PHE A 158 11.47 7.04 10.61
N THR A 159 12.53 6.63 11.31
CA THR A 159 12.45 5.74 12.48
C THR A 159 11.65 6.31 13.66
N ASN A 160 11.46 7.62 13.69
CA ASN A 160 10.58 8.33 14.64
C ASN A 160 9.12 8.46 14.15
N ASN A 161 8.76 7.78 13.05
CA ASN A 161 7.46 7.80 12.38
C ASN A 161 7.08 9.16 11.74
N VAL A 162 7.98 10.12 11.64
CA VAL A 162 7.75 11.28 10.76
C VAL A 162 7.71 10.78 9.32
N ALA A 163 6.65 11.11 8.60
CA ALA A 163 6.47 10.72 7.21
C ALA A 163 6.35 11.94 6.31
N VAL A 164 6.98 11.89 5.14
CA VAL A 164 6.92 12.92 4.11
C VAL A 164 6.82 12.31 2.71
N ILE A 165 6.18 13.02 1.79
CA ILE A 165 6.22 12.70 0.36
C ILE A 165 7.13 13.73 -0.31
N THR A 166 8.29 13.29 -0.83
CA THR A 166 9.35 14.16 -1.35
C THR A 166 10.07 13.51 -2.52
N ASN A 167 10.78 14.30 -3.31
CA ASN A 167 11.75 13.84 -4.31
C ASN A 167 13.21 14.12 -3.91
N ALA A 168 13.40 14.65 -2.70
CA ALA A 168 14.71 14.94 -2.14
C ALA A 168 14.89 14.22 -0.81
N LEU A 169 15.93 13.41 -0.71
CA LEU A 169 16.37 12.76 0.53
C LEU A 169 17.88 12.93 0.62
N ASP A 170 18.33 13.56 1.69
CA ASP A 170 19.76 13.67 2.00
C ASP A 170 20.32 12.29 2.37
N ASP A 171 21.44 11.90 1.77
CA ASP A 171 22.10 10.63 2.04
C ASP A 171 22.51 10.48 3.51
N ALA A 172 22.84 11.58 4.18
CA ALA A 172 23.14 11.58 5.61
C ALA A 172 21.98 11.15 6.49
N LEU A 173 20.73 11.28 6.00
CA LEU A 173 19.53 10.87 6.73
C LEU A 173 19.17 9.40 6.53
N ILE A 174 19.76 8.70 5.54
CA ILE A 174 19.43 7.31 5.22
C ILE A 174 19.45 6.39 6.46
N PRO A 175 20.42 6.46 7.37
CA PRO A 175 20.43 5.61 8.57
C PRO A 175 19.22 5.80 9.48
N SER A 176 18.53 6.94 9.41
CA SER A 176 17.32 7.24 10.18
C SER A 176 16.02 6.94 9.43
N VAL A 177 16.10 6.41 8.21
CA VAL A 177 14.94 6.09 7.37
C VAL A 177 14.47 4.66 7.64
N ALA A 178 13.24 4.49 8.11
CA ALA A 178 12.59 3.18 8.23
C ALA A 178 12.16 2.65 6.86
N ALA A 179 11.60 3.51 6.00
CA ALA A 179 11.19 3.17 4.65
C ALA A 179 11.28 4.38 3.71
N ALA A 180 11.90 4.22 2.53
CA ALA A 180 11.79 5.17 1.43
C ALA A 180 11.34 4.40 0.18
N HIS A 181 10.12 4.66 -0.27
CA HIS A 181 9.44 3.91 -1.30
C HIS A 181 9.08 4.82 -2.49
N PRO A 182 9.76 4.67 -3.65
CA PRO A 182 9.45 5.45 -4.83
C PRO A 182 8.05 5.16 -5.36
N GLY A 183 7.36 6.21 -5.80
CA GLY A 183 6.04 6.14 -6.41
C GLY A 183 6.05 5.62 -7.84
N HIS A 184 4.87 5.41 -8.40
CA HIS A 184 4.66 4.91 -9.75
C HIS A 184 4.18 6.02 -10.70
N GLY A 185 4.75 6.08 -11.88
CA GLY A 185 4.39 7.03 -12.93
C GLY A 185 4.78 8.47 -12.55
N LYS A 186 3.81 9.37 -12.43
CA LYS A 186 4.06 10.74 -11.97
C LYS A 186 4.32 10.86 -10.47
N GLY A 187 4.19 9.77 -9.70
CA GLY A 187 4.40 9.77 -8.25
C GLY A 187 3.32 10.56 -7.51
N VAL A 188 3.61 11.79 -7.15
CA VAL A 188 2.69 12.65 -6.38
C VAL A 188 1.44 12.98 -7.18
N ILE A 189 0.27 12.73 -6.59
CA ILE A 189 -1.05 12.99 -7.19
C ILE A 189 -1.81 14.10 -6.46
N LEU A 190 -1.43 14.38 -5.20
CA LEU A 190 -2.02 15.42 -4.36
C LEU A 190 -0.90 16.11 -3.58
N ARG A 191 -0.92 17.43 -3.49
CA ARG A 191 0.00 18.26 -2.71
C ARG A 191 -0.74 19.42 -2.07
N ASP A 192 -0.60 19.59 -0.76
CA ASP A 192 -1.25 20.66 0.02
C ASP A 192 -2.76 20.77 -0.26
N GLY A 193 -3.44 19.62 -0.40
CA GLY A 193 -4.86 19.56 -0.74
C GLY A 193 -5.18 19.87 -2.21
N VAL A 194 -4.17 20.12 -3.05
CA VAL A 194 -4.37 20.47 -4.47
C VAL A 194 -4.01 19.26 -5.36
N SER A 195 -4.94 18.90 -6.27
CA SER A 195 -4.71 17.84 -7.24
C SER A 195 -3.61 18.20 -8.24
N LEU A 196 -2.62 17.31 -8.38
CA LEU A 196 -1.60 17.39 -9.43
C LEU A 196 -1.94 16.54 -10.66
N VAL A 197 -3.08 15.85 -10.65
CA VAL A 197 -3.57 15.06 -11.77
C VAL A 197 -4.27 15.97 -12.79
N PRO A 198 -3.75 16.08 -14.02
CA PRO A 198 -4.37 16.91 -15.04
C PRO A 198 -5.75 16.33 -15.43
N PRO A 199 -6.68 17.17 -15.85
CA PRO A 199 -7.95 16.72 -16.40
C PRO A 199 -7.74 15.72 -17.54
N ARG A 200 -8.58 14.71 -17.59
CA ARG A 200 -8.55 13.74 -18.68
C ARG A 200 -8.82 14.43 -20.02
N LYS A 201 -7.99 14.16 -21.03
CA LYS A 201 -8.21 14.71 -22.38
C LYS A 201 -9.56 14.23 -22.93
N PRO A 202 -10.32 15.10 -23.60
CA PRO A 202 -11.55 14.69 -24.27
C PRO A 202 -11.30 13.48 -25.19
N LYS A 203 -12.25 12.54 -25.24
CA LYS A 203 -12.20 11.31 -26.06
C LYS A 203 -11.08 10.31 -25.70
N SER A 204 -10.23 10.57 -24.67
CA SER A 204 -9.29 9.54 -24.19
C SER A 204 -10.03 8.45 -23.42
N ARG A 205 -9.57 7.21 -23.55
CA ARG A 205 -10.12 6.10 -22.75
C ARG A 205 -9.74 6.27 -21.27
N PRO A 206 -10.63 5.94 -20.33
CA PRO A 206 -10.31 5.92 -18.91
C PRO A 206 -9.16 4.95 -18.62
N GLY A 207 -8.19 5.38 -17.83
CA GLY A 207 -7.09 4.54 -17.36
C GLY A 207 -7.46 3.68 -16.15
N LEU A 208 -8.57 2.92 -16.24
CA LEU A 208 -9.12 2.13 -15.15
C LEU A 208 -8.22 0.93 -14.82
N ALA A 209 -7.82 0.84 -13.56
CA ALA A 209 -7.02 -0.27 -13.06
C ALA A 209 -7.19 -0.43 -11.54
N PRO A 210 -6.87 -1.61 -10.98
CA PRO A 210 -6.58 -1.70 -9.56
C PRO A 210 -5.46 -0.73 -9.20
N ARG A 211 -5.56 -0.08 -8.04
CA ARG A 211 -4.64 0.97 -7.61
C ARG A 211 -4.23 0.80 -6.16
N THR A 212 -3.04 1.28 -5.85
CA THR A 212 -2.57 1.51 -4.48
C THR A 212 -2.07 2.94 -4.39
N ALA A 213 -2.44 3.63 -3.33
CA ALA A 213 -1.95 4.98 -3.05
C ALA A 213 -1.72 5.15 -1.55
N ILE A 214 -0.79 6.02 -1.18
CA ILE A 214 -0.52 6.42 0.19
C ILE A 214 -0.73 7.93 0.31
N GLY A 215 -1.43 8.35 1.37
CA GLY A 215 -1.65 9.76 1.70
C GLY A 215 -1.15 10.11 3.09
N LEU A 216 -0.89 11.40 3.31
CA LEU A 216 -0.51 11.97 4.60
C LEU A 216 -1.44 13.14 4.93
N SER A 217 -1.84 13.26 6.20
CA SER A 217 -2.55 14.45 6.69
C SER A 217 -1.62 15.67 6.78
N ALA A 218 -2.17 16.88 6.74
CA ALA A 218 -1.43 18.12 6.82
C ALA A 218 -0.59 18.27 8.10
N ASP A 219 -1.07 17.72 9.23
CA ASP A 219 -0.37 17.74 10.53
C ASP A 219 0.66 16.60 10.69
N GLY A 220 0.82 15.77 9.65
CA GLY A 220 1.72 14.62 9.63
C GLY A 220 1.38 13.50 10.61
N ARG A 221 0.18 13.53 11.24
CA ARG A 221 -0.24 12.51 12.20
C ARG A 221 -0.74 11.25 11.50
N TRP A 222 -1.50 11.41 10.43
CA TRP A 222 -2.22 10.30 9.81
C TRP A 222 -1.59 9.88 8.51
N LEU A 223 -1.36 8.59 8.37
CA LEU A 223 -1.07 7.95 7.10
C LEU A 223 -2.32 7.21 6.63
N TYR A 224 -2.65 7.37 5.35
CA TYR A 224 -3.77 6.71 4.70
C TYR A 224 -3.25 5.74 3.66
N ALA A 225 -3.57 4.45 3.80
CA ALA A 225 -3.30 3.44 2.78
C ALA A 225 -4.60 3.12 2.05
N LEU A 226 -4.61 3.31 0.74
CA LEU A 226 -5.75 3.05 -0.14
C LEU A 226 -5.40 1.96 -1.13
N VAL A 227 -6.24 0.95 -1.22
CA VAL A 227 -6.26 -0.04 -2.29
C VAL A 227 -7.62 0.00 -2.98
N VAL A 228 -7.61 0.07 -4.30
CA VAL A 228 -8.81 0.00 -5.14
C VAL A 228 -8.74 -1.25 -5.99
N ASP A 229 -9.78 -2.08 -5.92
CA ASP A 229 -9.93 -3.22 -6.82
C ASP A 229 -10.26 -2.77 -8.24
N GLY A 230 -10.00 -3.62 -9.23
CA GLY A 230 -10.33 -3.27 -10.61
C GLY A 230 -10.12 -4.41 -11.59
N ARG A 231 -10.44 -4.14 -12.86
CA ARG A 231 -10.40 -5.11 -13.96
C ARG A 231 -11.30 -6.33 -13.73
N GLN A 232 -12.36 -6.15 -12.95
CA GLN A 232 -13.34 -7.18 -12.57
C GLN A 232 -14.74 -6.68 -12.93
N PRO A 233 -15.19 -6.86 -14.19
CA PRO A 233 -16.53 -6.47 -14.61
C PRO A 233 -17.62 -7.09 -13.71
N GLY A 234 -18.62 -6.29 -13.34
CA GLY A 234 -19.68 -6.70 -12.42
C GLY A 234 -19.31 -6.62 -10.93
N TYR A 235 -18.06 -6.25 -10.60
CA TYR A 235 -17.61 -6.06 -9.21
C TYR A 235 -16.88 -4.73 -9.04
N SER A 236 -15.74 -4.56 -9.67
CA SER A 236 -14.97 -3.30 -9.62
C SER A 236 -14.25 -3.07 -10.95
N MET A 237 -14.54 -1.95 -11.58
CA MET A 237 -13.88 -1.57 -12.84
C MET A 237 -12.47 -1.01 -12.60
N GLY A 238 -12.23 -0.47 -11.41
CA GLY A 238 -10.98 0.19 -11.03
C GLY A 238 -11.06 1.70 -11.07
N ALA A 239 -9.96 2.34 -10.67
CA ALA A 239 -9.84 3.77 -10.51
C ALA A 239 -8.94 4.43 -11.57
N GLU A 240 -9.29 5.66 -11.95
CA GLU A 240 -8.39 6.63 -12.56
C GLU A 240 -7.58 7.35 -11.47
N MET A 241 -6.55 8.10 -11.84
CA MET A 241 -5.77 8.89 -10.88
C MET A 241 -6.62 9.97 -10.20
N SER A 242 -7.58 10.56 -10.91
CA SER A 242 -8.52 11.53 -10.34
C SER A 242 -9.44 10.94 -9.27
N ASP A 243 -9.77 9.65 -9.35
CA ASP A 243 -10.55 8.98 -8.30
C ASP A 243 -9.71 8.79 -7.04
N LEU A 244 -8.42 8.45 -7.19
CA LEU A 244 -7.50 8.35 -6.05
C LEU A 244 -7.40 9.70 -5.31
N VAL A 245 -7.30 10.81 -6.04
CA VAL A 245 -7.28 12.17 -5.45
C VAL A 245 -8.54 12.42 -4.65
N LYS A 246 -9.73 12.14 -5.21
CA LYS A 246 -11.01 12.32 -4.50
C LYS A 246 -11.07 11.49 -3.23
N LEU A 247 -10.70 10.20 -3.30
CA LEU A 247 -10.69 9.30 -2.16
C LEU A 247 -9.70 9.74 -1.07
N MET A 248 -8.51 10.22 -1.46
CA MET A 248 -7.51 10.73 -0.52
C MET A 248 -7.97 12.02 0.15
N LEU A 249 -8.58 12.94 -0.59
CA LEU A 249 -9.18 14.16 -0.01
C LEU A 249 -10.31 13.80 0.96
N ALA A 250 -11.21 12.88 0.58
CA ALA A 250 -12.28 12.41 1.45
C ALA A 250 -11.74 11.73 2.72
N ALA A 251 -10.59 11.06 2.63
CA ALA A 251 -9.91 10.47 3.78
C ALA A 251 -9.27 11.49 4.71
N GLY A 252 -9.03 12.73 4.25
CA GLY A 252 -8.37 13.79 5.01
C GLY A 252 -6.88 13.96 4.68
N ALA A 253 -6.41 13.40 3.56
CA ALA A 253 -5.04 13.60 3.12
C ALA A 253 -4.82 15.00 2.56
N SER A 254 -3.67 15.60 2.88
CA SER A 254 -3.13 16.82 2.27
C SER A 254 -2.20 16.47 1.11
N ASP A 255 -1.42 15.44 1.28
CA ASP A 255 -0.49 14.92 0.28
C ASP A 255 -0.80 13.47 -0.06
N ALA A 256 -0.61 13.07 -1.33
CA ALA A 256 -0.75 11.67 -1.71
C ALA A 256 0.16 11.28 -2.88
N ILE A 257 0.61 10.04 -2.85
CA ILE A 257 1.46 9.43 -3.86
C ILE A 257 0.83 8.14 -4.40
N ASN A 258 0.85 8.00 -5.73
CA ASN A 258 0.43 6.77 -6.39
C ASN A 258 1.56 5.73 -6.32
N MET A 259 1.20 4.51 -5.93
CA MET A 259 2.09 3.36 -5.81
C MET A 259 1.84 2.34 -6.93
N ASP A 260 2.51 1.18 -6.87
CA ASP A 260 2.30 0.11 -7.84
C ASP A 260 0.88 -0.46 -7.70
N GLY A 261 0.24 -0.57 -8.85
CA GLY A 261 -1.14 -0.99 -8.98
C GLY A 261 -1.32 -2.30 -9.73
N GLY A 262 -2.50 -2.47 -10.33
CA GLY A 262 -2.82 -3.68 -11.08
C GLY A 262 -2.89 -4.91 -10.18
N GLY A 263 -2.28 -6.01 -10.60
CA GLY A 263 -2.26 -7.25 -9.81
C GLY A 263 -1.41 -7.19 -8.53
N SER A 264 -0.67 -6.10 -8.31
CA SER A 264 0.12 -5.87 -7.10
C SER A 264 -0.74 -5.32 -5.95
N SER A 265 -1.85 -4.62 -6.25
CA SER A 265 -2.69 -3.95 -5.26
C SER A 265 -3.18 -4.92 -4.19
N THR A 266 -2.66 -4.80 -2.98
CA THR A 266 -2.96 -5.71 -1.86
C THR A 266 -2.84 -4.96 -0.54
N LEU A 267 -3.90 -5.05 0.26
CA LEU A 267 -3.93 -4.66 1.67
C LEU A 267 -4.08 -5.93 2.51
N ALA A 268 -3.33 -6.06 3.58
CA ALA A 268 -3.39 -7.20 4.48
C ALA A 268 -3.23 -6.75 5.93
N TRP A 269 -3.93 -7.39 6.87
CA TRP A 269 -3.69 -7.22 8.30
C TRP A 269 -3.82 -8.54 9.04
N TRP A 270 -3.23 -8.59 10.23
CA TRP A 270 -3.35 -9.73 11.13
C TRP A 270 -4.59 -9.57 12.01
N ASP A 271 -5.52 -10.50 11.88
CA ASP A 271 -6.66 -10.61 12.77
C ASP A 271 -6.26 -11.46 13.99
N ALA A 272 -6.13 -10.82 15.14
CA ALA A 272 -5.67 -11.47 16.37
C ALA A 272 -6.69 -12.48 16.93
N GLU A 273 -7.99 -12.26 16.69
CA GLU A 273 -9.06 -13.15 17.16
C GLU A 273 -9.07 -14.43 16.32
N LYS A 274 -9.00 -14.29 14.99
CA LYS A 274 -8.97 -15.42 14.05
C LYS A 274 -7.60 -16.09 13.96
N LYS A 275 -6.54 -15.44 14.48
CA LYS A 275 -5.14 -15.84 14.33
C LYS A 275 -4.78 -16.08 12.86
N ALA A 276 -5.22 -15.20 11.99
CA ALA A 276 -5.09 -15.33 10.55
C ALA A 276 -4.87 -13.97 9.86
N THR A 277 -4.22 -14.02 8.70
CA THR A 277 -4.09 -12.84 7.84
C THR A 277 -5.39 -12.63 7.06
N VAL A 278 -5.95 -11.42 7.18
CA VAL A 278 -7.09 -10.95 6.41
C VAL A 278 -6.60 -10.13 5.22
N ILE A 279 -7.14 -10.39 4.05
CA ILE A 279 -6.96 -9.59 2.84
C ILE A 279 -8.37 -9.15 2.40
N PRO A 280 -8.76 -7.88 2.58
CA PRO A 280 -10.12 -7.43 2.29
C PRO A 280 -10.39 -7.27 0.80
N ASN A 281 -9.37 -6.92 0.03
CA ASN A 281 -9.49 -6.65 -1.39
C ASN A 281 -9.33 -7.92 -2.24
N ARG A 282 -9.87 -7.90 -3.47
CA ARG A 282 -9.74 -9.01 -4.42
C ARG A 282 -8.61 -8.71 -5.41
N HIS A 283 -7.77 -9.71 -5.70
CA HIS A 283 -6.72 -9.52 -6.71
C HIS A 283 -7.32 -9.35 -8.12
N GLY A 284 -6.78 -8.40 -8.89
CA GLY A 284 -7.24 -8.12 -10.26
C GLY A 284 -6.75 -9.09 -11.34
N PHE A 285 -6.18 -10.25 -10.97
CA PHE A 285 -5.62 -11.24 -11.91
C PHE A 285 -6.33 -12.57 -11.77
N LYS A 286 -7.14 -12.92 -12.76
CA LYS A 286 -7.96 -14.14 -12.77
C LYS A 286 -7.17 -15.46 -12.64
N PHE A 287 -5.88 -15.48 -12.99
CA PHE A 287 -5.17 -16.74 -13.22
C PHE A 287 -4.00 -17.02 -12.25
N HIS A 288 -3.55 -16.07 -11.42
CA HIS A 288 -2.29 -16.22 -10.67
C HIS A 288 -2.36 -15.84 -9.19
N GLY A 289 -3.55 -15.54 -8.66
CA GLY A 289 -3.69 -15.06 -7.28
C GLY A 289 -3.01 -13.69 -7.06
N TYR A 290 -2.74 -13.36 -5.80
CA TYR A 290 -2.01 -12.13 -5.46
C TYR A 290 -0.58 -12.21 -5.98
N ARG A 291 -0.14 -11.12 -6.62
CA ARG A 291 1.19 -11.05 -7.25
C ARG A 291 2.27 -10.85 -6.19
N PRO A 292 3.42 -11.57 -6.27
CA PRO A 292 4.61 -11.19 -5.55
C PRO A 292 5.11 -9.82 -6.02
N VAL A 293 5.35 -8.90 -5.08
CA VAL A 293 5.81 -7.52 -5.30
C VAL A 293 7.22 -7.34 -4.76
N ALA A 294 7.90 -6.28 -5.17
CA ALA A 294 9.25 -6.00 -4.72
C ALA A 294 9.28 -5.29 -3.36
N LEU A 295 8.41 -4.29 -3.14
CA LEU A 295 8.32 -3.61 -1.85
C LEU A 295 6.94 -3.76 -1.22
N ASN A 296 6.98 -4.13 0.05
CA ASN A 296 5.89 -4.06 0.98
C ASN A 296 6.22 -3.09 2.11
N LEU A 297 5.25 -2.32 2.53
CA LEU A 297 5.28 -1.48 3.71
C LEU A 297 4.47 -2.18 4.80
N GLY A 298 5.07 -2.37 5.97
CA GLY A 298 4.44 -3.02 7.11
C GLY A 298 4.50 -2.16 8.37
N PHE A 299 3.58 -2.42 9.28
CA PHE A 299 3.48 -1.72 10.56
C PHE A 299 3.39 -2.75 11.69
N TYR A 300 4.08 -2.46 12.80
CA TYR A 300 4.06 -3.28 14.01
C TYR A 300 4.22 -2.40 15.26
N PHE A 301 4.03 -3.00 16.43
CA PHE A 301 4.27 -2.34 17.69
C PHE A 301 5.46 -2.99 18.39
N ALA A 302 6.47 -2.19 18.73
CA ALA A 302 7.53 -2.62 19.63
C ALA A 302 6.93 -2.77 21.05
N GLU A 303 7.30 -3.85 21.72
CA GLU A 303 6.98 -4.10 23.12
C GLU A 303 7.72 -3.12 24.06
#